data_bb5f90cfbaab28499e32ef9bbadd2d68
#
_entry.id   bb5f90cfbaab28499e32ef9bbadd2d68
#
_cell.length_a   1.000
_cell.length_b   1.000
_cell.length_c   1.000
_cell.angle_alpha   90.00
_cell.angle_beta   90.00
_cell.angle_gamma   90.00
#
_symmetry.space_group_name_H-M   'P 1'
#
loop_
_entity.id
_entity.type
_entity.pdbx_description
1 polymer ?
#
loop_
_entity_poly.entity_id
_entity_poly.type
_entity_poly.pdbx_seq_one_letter_code
_entity_poly.pdbx_strand_id
1 'polypeptide(L)'
;VDDLGIYYKIGLTTDFTGKLFNEMYSWLGFTQDKLNDVVLTPSYVANFLVKLARVDKDSYVWDFATGSAGLLVAAMNEMIIDAKEKITSPLDLEQKQLKIKAEQLLGLEVLSNIYMLAILNMILMGDGSSNILNKDSLTDFDGKYSFGKADEKFPATAFVLNPPYSAEGNGMVFVEKALSM
;
A
#
# COMPACT_ATOMS: atom_id res chain seq x y z
N VAL A 1 9.61 -21.77 -11.14
CA VAL A 1 8.95 -20.47 -11.10
C VAL A 1 7.45 -20.62 -11.35
N ASP A 2 7.05 -21.45 -12.33
CA ASP A 2 5.64 -21.68 -12.67
C ASP A 2 4.87 -22.44 -11.59
N ASP A 3 5.49 -23.37 -10.90
CA ASP A 3 4.87 -24.14 -9.81
C ASP A 3 4.55 -23.26 -8.58
N LEU A 4 5.38 -22.29 -8.24
CA LEU A 4 5.12 -21.34 -7.19
C LEU A 4 3.96 -20.37 -7.56
N GLY A 5 3.82 -20.00 -8.82
CA GLY A 5 2.79 -19.08 -9.29
C GLY A 5 1.38 -19.64 -9.23
N ILE A 6 1.20 -20.95 -9.43
CA ILE A 6 -0.09 -21.62 -9.36
C ILE A 6 -0.57 -21.77 -7.91
N TYR A 7 0.31 -22.17 -7.03
CA TYR A 7 0.02 -22.27 -5.60
C TYR A 7 -0.26 -20.91 -4.96
N TYR A 8 0.33 -19.86 -5.48
CA TYR A 8 0.18 -18.50 -5.04
C TYR A 8 -1.26 -17.95 -5.21
N LYS A 9 -1.93 -18.25 -6.32
CA LYS A 9 -3.31 -17.79 -6.55
C LYS A 9 -4.38 -18.58 -5.80
N ILE A 10 -4.09 -19.85 -5.46
CA ILE A 10 -5.07 -20.79 -4.90
C ILE A 10 -4.90 -20.97 -3.40
N GLY A 11 -3.69 -20.79 -2.87
CA GLY A 11 -3.35 -21.13 -1.48
C GLY A 11 -3.20 -19.95 -0.52
N LEU A 12 -3.26 -18.71 -1.00
CA LEU A 12 -3.27 -17.54 -0.14
C LEU A 12 -4.66 -17.32 0.47
N THR A 13 -5.07 -18.25 1.29
CA THR A 13 -6.14 -18.00 2.25
C THR A 13 -5.64 -16.97 3.26
N THR A 14 -6.55 -16.20 3.83
CA THR A 14 -6.30 -15.21 4.90
C THR A 14 -5.42 -15.78 6.02
N ASP A 15 -5.51 -17.10 6.26
CA ASP A 15 -4.75 -17.82 7.27
C ASP A 15 -3.26 -18.02 6.90
N PHE A 16 -2.94 -18.28 5.62
CA PHE A 16 -1.55 -18.42 5.16
C PHE A 16 -0.82 -17.07 5.21
N THR A 17 -1.47 -16.02 4.79
CA THR A 17 -0.89 -14.66 4.85
C THR A 17 -0.63 -14.27 6.30
N GLY A 18 -1.57 -14.52 7.20
CA GLY A 18 -1.39 -14.26 8.63
C GLY A 18 -0.26 -15.08 9.25
N LYS A 19 -0.13 -16.36 8.91
CA LYS A 19 0.97 -17.21 9.38
C LYS A 19 2.32 -16.77 8.82
N LEU A 20 2.39 -16.46 7.54
CA LEU A 20 3.60 -15.94 6.90
C LEU A 20 4.04 -14.64 7.57
N PHE A 21 3.11 -13.71 7.83
CA PHE A 21 3.39 -12.48 8.55
C PHE A 21 3.92 -12.75 9.96
N ASN A 22 3.31 -13.65 10.73
CA ASN A 22 3.76 -13.99 12.08
C ASN A 22 5.16 -14.59 12.09
N GLU A 23 5.46 -15.50 11.16
CA GLU A 23 6.81 -16.08 11.01
C GLU A 23 7.83 -15.00 10.63
N MET A 24 7.48 -14.11 9.73
CA MET A 24 8.34 -13.01 9.30
C MET A 24 8.58 -12.00 10.42
N TYR A 25 7.58 -11.68 11.23
CA TYR A 25 7.75 -10.85 12.43
C TYR A 25 8.78 -11.46 13.37
N SER A 26 8.72 -12.78 13.58
CA SER A 26 9.71 -13.49 14.36
C SER A 26 11.13 -13.39 13.78
N TRP A 27 11.26 -13.51 12.47
CA TRP A 27 12.55 -13.43 11.79
C TRP A 27 13.15 -12.02 11.74
N LEU A 28 12.30 -11.00 11.65
CA LEU A 28 12.71 -9.59 11.63
C LEU A 28 13.07 -9.06 13.03
N GLY A 29 12.99 -9.92 14.06
CA GLY A 29 13.39 -9.57 15.43
C GLY A 29 12.42 -8.59 16.12
N PHE A 30 11.15 -8.60 15.70
CA PHE A 30 10.13 -7.86 16.42
C PHE A 30 9.89 -8.49 17.79
N THR A 31 10.22 -7.74 18.84
CA THR A 31 9.74 -8.07 20.18
C THR A 31 8.27 -7.71 20.31
N GLN A 32 7.54 -8.42 21.17
CA GLN A 32 6.11 -8.19 21.42
C GLN A 32 5.78 -6.73 21.74
N ASP A 33 6.71 -6.01 22.40
CA ASP A 33 6.55 -4.59 22.73
C ASP A 33 6.59 -3.66 21.50
N LYS A 34 7.39 -4.01 20.49
CA LYS A 34 7.46 -3.26 19.22
C LYS A 34 6.30 -3.59 18.27
N LEU A 35 5.67 -4.76 18.42
CA LEU A 35 4.47 -5.14 17.67
C LEU A 35 3.24 -4.34 18.11
N ASN A 36 3.22 -3.84 19.35
CA ASN A 36 2.11 -3.03 19.85
C ASN A 36 2.01 -1.66 19.16
N ASP A 37 3.09 -1.17 18.57
CA ASP A 37 3.11 0.09 17.80
C ASP A 37 2.78 -0.11 16.32
N VAL A 38 2.82 -1.37 15.82
CA VAL A 38 2.50 -1.70 14.42
C VAL A 38 1.10 -2.28 14.35
N VAL A 39 0.11 -1.42 14.31
CA VAL A 39 -1.28 -1.83 14.17
C VAL A 39 -1.57 -2.19 12.71
N LEU A 40 -1.72 -3.49 12.44
CA LEU A 40 -2.19 -3.95 11.13
C LEU A 40 -3.66 -3.54 10.96
N THR A 41 -3.94 -2.79 9.91
CA THR A 41 -5.31 -2.44 9.57
C THR A 41 -6.06 -3.68 9.11
N PRO A 42 -7.14 -4.11 9.79
CA PRO A 42 -7.94 -5.24 9.33
C PRO A 42 -8.46 -5.01 7.91
N SER A 43 -8.46 -6.05 7.09
CA SER A 43 -8.81 -5.94 5.67
C SER A 43 -10.21 -5.35 5.41
N TYR A 44 -11.19 -5.66 6.26
CA TYR A 44 -12.54 -5.09 6.13
C TYR A 44 -12.57 -3.58 6.41
N VAL A 45 -11.73 -3.10 7.35
CA VAL A 45 -11.58 -1.66 7.62
C VAL A 45 -10.87 -0.98 6.46
N ALA A 46 -9.79 -1.58 5.94
CA ALA A 46 -9.05 -1.06 4.80
C ALA A 46 -9.97 -0.91 3.57
N ASN A 47 -10.74 -1.95 3.24
CA ASN A 47 -11.71 -1.92 2.15
C ASN A 47 -12.80 -0.86 2.36
N PHE A 48 -13.28 -0.69 3.59
CA PHE A 48 -14.26 0.34 3.90
C PHE A 48 -13.71 1.76 3.70
N LEU A 49 -12.50 2.03 4.20
CA LEU A 49 -11.85 3.34 4.04
C LEU A 49 -11.59 3.69 2.57
N VAL A 50 -11.12 2.73 1.79
CA VAL A 50 -10.87 2.89 0.35
C VAL A 50 -12.17 3.21 -0.41
N LYS A 51 -13.27 2.56 -0.06
CA LYS A 51 -14.59 2.86 -0.64
C LYS A 51 -15.12 4.23 -0.22
N LEU A 52 -14.91 4.63 1.02
CA LEU A 52 -15.24 5.99 1.48
C LEU A 52 -14.43 7.06 0.73
N ALA A 53 -13.17 6.79 0.45
CA ALA A 53 -12.29 7.66 -0.34
C ALA A 53 -12.67 7.69 -1.83
N ARG A 54 -13.66 6.88 -2.27
CA ARG A 54 -14.12 6.76 -3.66
C ARG A 54 -13.00 6.44 -4.65
N VAL A 55 -12.10 5.58 -4.23
CA VAL A 55 -10.99 5.11 -5.09
C VAL A 55 -11.56 4.34 -6.27
N ASP A 56 -11.12 4.68 -7.47
CA ASP A 56 -11.48 4.05 -8.74
C ASP A 56 -10.23 3.77 -9.59
N LYS A 57 -10.41 3.20 -10.77
CA LYS A 57 -9.31 2.83 -11.68
C LYS A 57 -8.39 4.01 -12.07
N ASP A 58 -8.88 5.23 -12.02
CA ASP A 58 -8.13 6.43 -12.42
C ASP A 58 -7.52 7.20 -11.24
N SER A 59 -7.80 6.76 -10.03
CA SER A 59 -7.27 7.35 -8.81
C SER A 59 -5.76 7.15 -8.70
N TYR A 60 -5.08 8.13 -8.11
CA TYR A 60 -3.71 8.06 -7.63
C TYR A 60 -3.74 8.12 -6.11
N VAL A 61 -3.35 7.03 -5.47
CA VAL A 61 -3.52 6.84 -4.03
C VAL A 61 -2.18 6.91 -3.32
N TRP A 62 -2.07 7.74 -2.29
CA TRP A 62 -0.93 7.72 -1.39
C TRP A 62 -1.31 7.43 0.06
N ASP A 63 -0.34 6.86 0.79
CA ASP A 63 -0.43 6.53 2.21
C ASP A 63 0.87 6.96 2.91
N PHE A 64 0.77 7.91 3.83
CA PHE A 64 1.94 8.52 4.50
C PHE A 64 2.40 7.78 5.75
N ALA A 65 1.69 6.75 6.16
CA ALA A 65 2.04 5.86 7.27
C ALA A 65 1.64 4.42 6.89
N THR A 66 2.28 3.94 5.82
CA THR A 66 1.87 2.73 5.08
C THR A 66 1.83 1.47 5.95
N GLY A 67 2.64 1.38 6.98
CA GLY A 67 2.73 0.18 7.79
C GLY A 67 3.05 -1.04 6.91
N SER A 68 2.25 -2.08 7.01
CA SER A 68 2.37 -3.29 6.16
C SER A 68 1.75 -3.14 4.76
N ALA A 69 1.39 -1.96 4.32
CA ALA A 69 0.72 -1.64 3.06
C ALA A 69 -0.71 -2.18 2.92
N GLY A 70 -1.40 -2.47 4.01
CA GLY A 70 -2.77 -3.02 3.97
C GLY A 70 -3.77 -2.11 3.25
N LEU A 71 -3.68 -0.79 3.45
CA LEU A 71 -4.53 0.20 2.77
C LEU A 71 -4.23 0.30 1.27
N LEU A 72 -2.95 0.27 0.89
CA LEU A 72 -2.56 0.30 -0.53
C LEU A 72 -2.97 -0.98 -1.27
N VAL A 73 -2.85 -2.15 -0.63
CA VAL A 73 -3.37 -3.42 -1.18
C VAL A 73 -4.89 -3.33 -1.40
N ALA A 74 -5.63 -2.80 -0.43
CA ALA A 74 -7.08 -2.62 -0.57
C ALA A 74 -7.41 -1.64 -1.71
N ALA A 75 -6.67 -0.52 -1.82
CA ALA A 75 -6.82 0.44 -2.91
C ALA A 75 -6.53 -0.19 -4.28
N MET A 76 -5.42 -0.91 -4.41
CA MET A 76 -5.07 -1.63 -5.64
C MET A 76 -6.19 -2.59 -6.09
N ASN A 77 -6.72 -3.36 -5.15
CA ASN A 77 -7.78 -4.31 -5.44
C ASN A 77 -9.07 -3.61 -5.90
N GLU A 78 -9.49 -2.53 -5.26
CA GLU A 78 -10.66 -1.74 -5.66
C GLU A 78 -10.48 -1.13 -7.05
N MET A 79 -9.31 -0.56 -7.33
CA MET A 79 -8.95 0.00 -8.64
C MET A 79 -9.00 -1.07 -9.75
N ILE A 80 -8.49 -2.27 -9.47
CA ILE A 80 -8.51 -3.41 -10.42
C ILE A 80 -9.94 -3.90 -10.66
N ILE A 81 -10.78 -3.96 -9.62
CA ILE A 81 -12.19 -4.33 -9.74
C ILE A 81 -12.92 -3.31 -10.61
N ASP A 82 -12.78 -2.02 -10.32
CA ASP A 82 -13.39 -0.94 -11.10
C ASP A 82 -12.92 -0.95 -12.57
N ALA A 83 -11.63 -1.21 -12.80
CA ALA A 83 -11.10 -1.36 -14.15
C ALA A 83 -11.74 -2.53 -14.93
N LYS A 84 -11.93 -3.68 -14.27
CA LYS A 84 -12.58 -4.86 -14.87
C LYS A 84 -14.04 -4.62 -15.21
N GLU A 85 -14.74 -3.82 -14.42
CA GLU A 85 -16.14 -3.47 -14.65
C GLU A 85 -16.32 -2.47 -15.80
N LYS A 86 -15.36 -1.56 -15.98
CA LYS A 86 -15.48 -0.43 -16.92
C LYS A 86 -14.74 -0.61 -18.23
N ILE A 87 -13.73 -1.48 -18.30
CA ILE A 87 -12.90 -1.68 -19.49
C ILE A 87 -13.26 -3.03 -20.13
N THR A 88 -13.79 -2.98 -21.34
CA THR A 88 -14.22 -4.17 -22.08
C THR A 88 -13.12 -4.78 -22.96
N SER A 89 -12.16 -3.99 -23.41
CA SER A 89 -11.03 -4.46 -24.21
C SER A 89 -10.01 -5.18 -23.32
N PRO A 90 -9.67 -6.46 -23.58
CA PRO A 90 -8.70 -7.20 -22.78
C PRO A 90 -7.31 -6.54 -22.76
N LEU A 91 -6.87 -6.00 -23.90
CA LEU A 91 -5.57 -5.33 -24.00
C LEU A 91 -5.51 -4.05 -23.15
N ASP A 92 -6.57 -3.23 -23.25
CA ASP A 92 -6.64 -1.97 -22.47
C ASP A 92 -6.76 -2.25 -20.97
N LEU A 93 -7.46 -3.34 -20.61
CA LEU A 93 -7.56 -3.77 -19.22
C LEU A 93 -6.19 -4.20 -18.66
N GLU A 94 -5.43 -4.98 -19.41
CA GLU A 94 -4.09 -5.41 -19.02
C GLU A 94 -3.18 -4.19 -18.85
N GLN A 95 -3.16 -3.28 -19.80
CA GLN A 95 -2.38 -2.04 -19.71
C GLN A 95 -2.79 -1.19 -18.51
N LYS A 96 -4.10 -1.09 -18.24
CA LYS A 96 -4.60 -0.36 -17.08
C LYS A 96 -4.17 -0.99 -15.76
N GLN A 97 -4.24 -2.30 -15.65
CA GLN A 97 -3.76 -3.01 -14.44
C GLN A 97 -2.27 -2.83 -14.21
N LEU A 98 -1.46 -2.88 -15.27
CA LEU A 98 -0.02 -2.58 -15.19
C LEU A 98 0.22 -1.14 -14.72
N LYS A 99 -0.53 -0.19 -15.26
CA LYS A 99 -0.41 1.22 -14.85
C LYS A 99 -0.79 1.45 -13.40
N ILE A 100 -1.89 0.84 -12.93
CA ILE A 100 -2.31 0.91 -11.52
C ILE A 100 -1.16 0.48 -10.62
N LYS A 101 -0.56 -0.68 -10.89
CA LYS A 101 0.52 -1.25 -10.11
C LYS A 101 1.82 -0.46 -10.19
N ALA A 102 2.18 0.02 -11.37
CA ALA A 102 3.46 0.69 -11.60
C ALA A 102 3.48 2.17 -11.18
N GLU A 103 2.33 2.88 -11.26
CA GLU A 103 2.33 4.33 -11.21
C GLU A 103 1.32 4.94 -10.22
N GLN A 104 0.22 4.24 -9.90
CA GLN A 104 -0.93 4.88 -9.25
C GLN A 104 -1.00 4.68 -7.73
N LEU A 105 -0.02 4.02 -7.15
CA LEU A 105 0.07 3.78 -5.71
C LEU A 105 1.39 4.31 -5.16
N LEU A 106 1.37 4.95 -4.00
CA LEU A 106 2.57 5.42 -3.31
C LEU A 106 2.40 5.30 -1.80
N GLY A 107 3.35 4.62 -1.16
CA GLY A 107 3.41 4.50 0.29
C GLY A 107 4.71 5.05 0.86
N LEU A 108 4.64 5.58 2.08
CA LEU A 108 5.80 5.99 2.84
C LEU A 108 5.81 5.28 4.19
N GLU A 109 6.97 4.76 4.57
CA GLU A 109 7.19 4.07 5.84
C GLU A 109 8.58 4.43 6.37
N VAL A 110 8.62 4.97 7.58
CA VAL A 110 9.86 5.44 8.21
C VAL A 110 10.69 4.29 8.80
N LEU A 111 10.03 3.26 9.32
CA LEU A 111 10.69 2.11 9.94
C LEU A 111 11.14 1.12 8.88
N SER A 112 12.44 0.94 8.70
CA SER A 112 13.02 0.12 7.63
C SER A 112 12.56 -1.33 7.64
N ASN A 113 12.34 -1.93 8.81
CA ASN A 113 11.83 -3.28 8.94
C ASN A 113 10.36 -3.40 8.51
N ILE A 114 9.52 -2.40 8.84
CA ILE A 114 8.12 -2.34 8.39
C ILE A 114 8.04 -2.03 6.90
N TYR A 115 8.91 -1.15 6.41
CA TYR A 115 9.09 -0.90 4.98
C TYR A 115 9.35 -2.19 4.19
N MET A 116 10.28 -3.05 4.66
CA MET A 116 10.53 -4.35 4.03
C MET A 116 9.30 -5.25 4.03
N LEU A 117 8.53 -5.23 5.12
CA LEU A 117 7.27 -5.95 5.23
C LEU A 117 6.22 -5.43 4.24
N ALA A 118 6.11 -4.12 4.09
CA ALA A 118 5.21 -3.48 3.14
C ALA A 118 5.53 -3.90 1.70
N ILE A 119 6.79 -3.81 1.30
CA ILE A 119 7.25 -4.25 -0.02
C ILE A 119 6.87 -5.72 -0.28
N LEU A 120 7.17 -6.58 0.68
CA LEU A 120 6.88 -7.99 0.52
C LEU A 120 5.37 -8.26 0.40
N ASN A 121 4.55 -7.57 1.21
CA ASN A 121 3.10 -7.68 1.12
C ASN A 121 2.59 -7.26 -0.26
N MET A 122 3.04 -6.11 -0.77
CA MET A 122 2.67 -5.63 -2.10
C MET A 122 3.06 -6.64 -3.20
N ILE A 123 4.29 -7.15 -3.17
CA ILE A 123 4.76 -8.19 -4.12
C ILE A 123 3.88 -9.44 -4.03
N LEU A 124 3.62 -9.92 -2.81
CA LEU A 124 2.78 -11.09 -2.57
C LEU A 124 1.34 -10.88 -3.06
N MET A 125 0.81 -9.70 -2.99
CA MET A 125 -0.53 -9.36 -3.50
C MET A 125 -0.55 -9.06 -5.00
N GLY A 126 0.56 -9.25 -5.70
CA GLY A 126 0.66 -9.18 -7.15
C GLY A 126 0.90 -7.78 -7.70
N ASP A 127 1.39 -6.86 -6.87
CA ASP A 127 1.82 -5.55 -7.32
C ASP A 127 3.02 -5.64 -8.28
N GLY A 128 3.98 -6.50 -7.99
CA GLY A 128 5.16 -6.75 -8.83
C GLY A 128 6.20 -5.63 -8.84
N SER A 129 5.81 -4.41 -8.46
CA SER A 129 6.70 -3.25 -8.31
C SER A 129 6.21 -2.43 -7.12
N SER A 130 6.94 -2.47 -6.02
CA SER A 130 6.49 -1.79 -4.80
C SER A 130 6.84 -0.31 -4.83
N ASN A 131 5.83 0.55 -4.97
CA ASN A 131 5.98 1.99 -4.85
C ASN A 131 5.92 2.41 -3.37
N ILE A 132 6.81 1.85 -2.56
CA ILE A 132 6.96 2.19 -1.15
C ILE A 132 8.32 2.87 -0.97
N LEU A 133 8.34 3.99 -0.27
CA LEU A 133 9.56 4.74 0.05
C LEU A 133 9.89 4.58 1.52
N ASN A 134 11.14 4.24 1.84
CA ASN A 134 11.62 4.27 3.23
C ASN A 134 12.04 5.71 3.58
N LYS A 135 11.06 6.53 3.93
CA LYS A 135 11.24 7.94 4.27
C LYS A 135 10.28 8.36 5.37
N ASP A 136 10.69 9.36 6.13
CA ASP A 136 9.76 10.10 6.96
C ASP A 136 8.89 11.00 6.07
N SER A 137 7.58 10.72 6.08
CA SER A 137 6.62 11.46 5.25
C SER A 137 6.45 12.91 5.70
N LEU A 138 6.70 13.22 6.97
CA LEU A 138 6.53 14.56 7.52
C LEU A 138 7.72 15.46 7.24
N THR A 139 8.96 14.92 7.36
CA THR A 139 10.19 15.69 7.27
C THR A 139 10.92 15.56 5.94
N ASP A 140 10.94 14.36 5.33
CA ASP A 140 11.84 14.01 4.24
C ASP A 140 11.15 13.90 2.88
N PHE A 141 9.80 13.94 2.86
CA PHE A 141 9.04 13.83 1.62
C PHE A 141 8.54 15.19 1.15
N ASP A 142 8.84 15.52 -0.10
CA ASP A 142 8.51 16.78 -0.76
C ASP A 142 7.37 16.66 -1.82
N GLY A 143 6.66 15.53 -1.84
CA GLY A 143 5.62 15.24 -2.83
C GLY A 143 6.15 14.68 -4.14
N LYS A 144 7.46 14.62 -4.33
CA LYS A 144 8.06 14.09 -5.56
C LYS A 144 8.25 12.59 -5.48
N TYR A 145 7.84 11.94 -6.54
CA TYR A 145 7.96 10.51 -6.71
C TYR A 145 8.57 10.20 -8.07
N SER A 146 9.76 9.64 -8.05
CA SER A 146 10.61 9.52 -9.23
C SER A 146 10.58 8.15 -9.93
N PHE A 147 9.54 7.35 -9.77
CA PHE A 147 9.46 6.08 -10.49
C PHE A 147 9.29 6.31 -11.99
N GLY A 148 10.41 6.26 -12.73
CA GLY A 148 10.46 6.49 -14.17
C GLY A 148 10.32 7.95 -14.62
N LYS A 149 10.08 8.90 -13.69
CA LYS A 149 9.95 10.34 -13.97
C LYS A 149 10.65 11.14 -12.88
N ALA A 150 11.85 11.56 -13.16
CA ALA A 150 12.62 12.40 -12.24
C ALA A 150 11.88 13.72 -11.97
N ASP A 151 11.79 14.12 -10.70
CA ASP A 151 11.31 15.40 -10.22
C ASP A 151 9.82 15.76 -10.43
N GLU A 152 8.98 14.85 -10.87
CA GLU A 152 7.55 15.11 -10.96
C GLU A 152 6.84 14.85 -9.61
N LYS A 153 5.89 15.71 -9.26
CA LYS A 153 5.01 15.47 -8.11
C LYS A 153 4.12 14.26 -8.38
N PHE A 154 3.91 13.45 -7.35
CA PHE A 154 2.90 12.39 -7.41
C PHE A 154 1.52 13.03 -7.53
N PRO A 155 0.73 12.72 -8.58
CA PRO A 155 -0.53 13.39 -8.84
C PRO A 155 -1.66 12.81 -7.99
N ALA A 156 -1.51 12.79 -6.67
CA ALA A 156 -2.45 12.17 -5.75
C ALA A 156 -3.87 12.74 -5.92
N THR A 157 -4.84 11.85 -6.02
CA THR A 157 -6.27 12.16 -6.06
C THR A 157 -7.01 11.58 -4.86
N ALA A 158 -6.40 10.63 -4.16
CA ALA A 158 -6.94 10.03 -2.95
C ALA A 158 -5.83 9.84 -1.91
N PHE A 159 -6.20 10.09 -0.66
CA PHE A 159 -5.34 9.91 0.50
C PHE A 159 -6.00 8.92 1.47
N VAL A 160 -5.28 7.86 1.80
CA VAL A 160 -5.69 6.87 2.80
C VAL A 160 -4.66 6.85 3.90
N LEU A 161 -5.09 6.69 5.16
CA LEU A 161 -4.21 6.81 6.30
C LEU A 161 -4.74 6.04 7.50
N ASN A 162 -3.85 5.27 8.12
CA ASN A 162 -3.98 4.79 9.49
C ASN A 162 -2.70 5.15 10.26
N PRO A 163 -2.59 6.36 10.82
CA PRO A 163 -1.37 6.84 11.42
C PRO A 163 -1.07 6.13 12.74
N PRO A 164 0.20 6.15 13.20
CA PRO A 164 0.53 5.67 14.55
C PRO A 164 -0.30 6.40 15.60
N TYR A 165 -0.83 5.67 16.58
CA TYR A 165 -1.66 6.26 17.64
C TYR A 165 -0.89 7.24 18.55
N SER A 166 0.45 7.12 18.58
CA SER A 166 1.34 8.04 19.27
C SER A 166 1.63 9.34 18.51
N ALA A 167 1.14 9.47 17.27
CA ALA A 167 1.42 10.64 16.45
C ALA A 167 0.78 11.91 17.03
N GLU A 168 1.47 13.03 16.89
CA GLU A 168 1.00 14.33 17.32
C GLU A 168 -0.35 14.69 16.67
N GLY A 169 -1.23 15.31 17.45
CA GLY A 169 -2.56 15.70 16.97
C GLY A 169 -3.43 14.51 16.52
N ASN A 170 -3.24 13.33 17.11
CA ASN A 170 -3.92 12.09 16.71
C ASN A 170 -3.74 11.78 15.21
N GLY A 171 -2.55 12.07 14.66
CA GLY A 171 -2.22 11.83 13.26
C GLY A 171 -2.68 12.92 12.28
N MET A 172 -3.28 14.01 12.76
CA MET A 172 -3.71 15.13 11.88
C MET A 172 -2.54 15.79 11.17
N VAL A 173 -1.32 15.74 11.72
CA VAL A 173 -0.10 16.24 11.08
C VAL A 173 0.15 15.62 9.70
N PHE A 174 -0.21 14.35 9.50
CA PHE A 174 -0.11 13.67 8.20
C PHE A 174 -1.13 14.21 7.19
N VAL A 175 -2.34 14.55 7.67
CA VAL A 175 -3.38 15.15 6.83
C VAL A 175 -2.97 16.56 6.40
N GLU A 176 -2.48 17.38 7.34
CA GLU A 176 -1.95 18.71 7.04
C GLU A 176 -0.81 18.64 6.02
N LYS A 177 0.12 17.70 6.21
CA LYS A 177 1.22 17.49 5.28
C LYS A 177 0.73 17.12 3.88
N ALA A 178 -0.21 16.18 3.76
CA ALA A 178 -0.77 15.76 2.47
C ALA A 178 -1.51 16.90 1.76
N LEU A 179 -2.24 17.74 2.50
CA LEU A 179 -2.95 18.88 1.94
C LEU A 179 -2.03 20.05 1.53
N SER A 180 -0.80 20.08 2.06
CA SER A 180 0.18 21.12 1.75
C SER A 180 1.00 20.83 0.47
N MET A 181 0.86 19.64 -0.10
CA MET A 181 1.60 19.16 -1.26
C MET A 181 0.78 19.22 -2.55
#